data_35363ea5c1830031318d8d556b35ab92
#
_entry.id   35363ea5c1830031318d8d556b35ab92
#
_cell.length_a   1.000
_cell.length_b   1.000
_cell.length_c   1.000
_cell.angle_alpha   90.00
_cell.angle_beta   90.00
_cell.angle_gamma   90.00
#
_symmetry.space_group_name_H-M   'P 1'
#
loop_
_entity.id
_entity.type
_entity.pdbx_description
1 polymer ?
#
loop_
_entity_poly.entity_id
_entity_poly.type
_entity_poly.pdbx_seq_one_letter_code
_entity_poly.pdbx_strand_id
1 'polypeptide(L)'
;MHKCREVSVPAELLETANAEIAAALGTLYEVCKKYNLPMTATVIDTQFQDADGGWHTGMSSSRYAAGDCITTVIQACVSEGLYTQAMQLLAEIVVQEVLDDGAEKPVCH
;
A
#
# COMPACT_ATOMS: atom_id res chain seq x y z
N MET A 1 -0.25 -4.57 -22.47
CA MET A 1 0.76 -4.62 -21.39
C MET A 1 1.10 -3.21 -20.94
N HIS A 2 1.06 -2.97 -19.66
CA HIS A 2 1.39 -1.67 -19.09
C HIS A 2 2.89 -1.55 -18.89
N LYS A 3 3.43 -0.43 -19.30
CA LYS A 3 4.82 -0.11 -18.97
C LYS A 3 4.84 0.66 -17.67
N CYS A 4 5.79 0.31 -16.81
CA CYS A 4 6.06 1.12 -15.63
C CYS A 4 6.54 2.50 -16.08
N ARG A 5 6.00 3.52 -15.46
CA ARG A 5 6.36 4.89 -15.76
C ARG A 5 7.46 5.33 -14.80
N GLU A 6 8.46 6.02 -15.33
CA GLU A 6 9.45 6.64 -14.47
C GLU A 6 8.83 7.83 -13.74
N VAL A 7 9.10 7.90 -12.46
CA VAL A 7 8.62 8.96 -11.58
C VAL A 7 9.82 9.51 -10.82
N SER A 8 10.01 10.81 -10.85
CA SER A 8 11.01 11.42 -10.00
C SER A 8 10.61 12.86 -9.69
N VAL A 9 10.80 13.23 -8.44
CA VAL A 9 10.68 14.61 -8.01
C VAL A 9 12.03 15.29 -8.27
N PRO A 10 12.08 16.50 -8.83
CA PRO A 10 13.34 17.21 -8.98
C PRO A 10 14.09 17.29 -7.66
N ALA A 11 15.41 17.13 -7.69
CA ALA A 11 16.22 17.04 -6.48
C ALA A 11 16.03 18.24 -5.55
N GLU A 12 15.87 19.44 -6.12
CA GLU A 12 15.65 20.65 -5.33
C GLU A 12 14.31 20.71 -4.62
N LEU A 13 13.33 19.89 -5.03
CA LEU A 13 12.02 19.83 -4.41
C LEU A 13 11.81 18.57 -3.56
N LEU A 14 12.74 17.62 -3.64
CA LEU A 14 12.57 16.30 -3.02
C LEU A 14 12.38 16.38 -1.51
N GLU A 15 13.19 17.18 -0.83
CA GLU A 15 13.10 17.33 0.63
C GLU A 15 11.76 17.94 1.03
N THR A 16 11.33 18.99 0.32
CA THR A 16 10.04 19.63 0.57
C THR A 16 8.89 18.70 0.30
N ALA A 17 8.93 17.99 -0.82
CA ALA A 17 7.89 17.02 -1.18
C ALA A 17 7.78 15.90 -0.13
N ASN A 18 8.90 15.37 0.31
CA ASN A 18 8.90 14.32 1.32
C ASN A 18 8.34 14.80 2.65
N ALA A 19 8.65 16.05 3.04
CA ALA A 19 8.08 16.64 4.26
C ALA A 19 6.56 16.80 4.16
N GLU A 20 6.07 17.26 3.01
CA GLU A 20 4.64 17.42 2.79
C GLU A 20 3.91 16.07 2.76
N ILE A 21 4.50 15.08 2.11
CA ILE A 21 3.95 13.72 2.07
C ILE A 21 3.88 13.13 3.47
N ALA A 22 4.97 13.25 4.24
CA ALA A 22 5.00 12.74 5.60
C ALA A 22 3.94 13.39 6.48
N ALA A 23 3.75 14.71 6.35
CA ALA A 23 2.73 15.44 7.11
C ALA A 23 1.33 14.97 6.73
N ALA A 24 1.05 14.79 5.43
CA ALA A 24 -0.26 14.33 4.96
C ALA A 24 -0.55 12.90 5.41
N LEU A 25 0.43 12.00 5.32
CA LEU A 25 0.28 10.62 5.78
C LEU A 25 0.06 10.58 7.29
N GLY A 26 0.76 11.41 8.05
CA GLY A 26 0.60 11.50 9.50
C GLY A 26 -0.80 11.97 9.88
N THR A 27 -1.33 12.97 9.18
CA THR A 27 -2.68 13.47 9.40
C THR A 27 -3.72 12.39 9.12
N LEU A 28 -3.57 11.68 8.01
CA LEU A 28 -4.47 10.60 7.66
C LEU A 28 -4.42 9.48 8.71
N TYR A 29 -3.23 9.11 9.14
CA TYR A 29 -3.04 8.12 10.19
C TYR A 29 -3.79 8.49 11.47
N GLU A 30 -3.63 9.74 11.92
CA GLU A 30 -4.28 10.20 13.16
C GLU A 30 -5.80 10.18 13.05
N VAL A 31 -6.35 10.57 11.90
CA VAL A 31 -7.80 10.52 11.67
C VAL A 31 -8.30 9.07 11.70
N CYS A 32 -7.61 8.16 11.03
CA CYS A 32 -8.01 6.76 11.02
C CYS A 32 -7.90 6.11 12.40
N LYS A 33 -6.85 6.44 13.14
CA LYS A 33 -6.67 5.98 14.51
C LYS A 33 -7.78 6.50 15.43
N LYS A 34 -8.16 7.76 15.26
CA LYS A 34 -9.24 8.38 16.06
C LYS A 34 -10.55 7.65 15.90
N TYR A 35 -10.88 7.23 14.68
CA TYR A 35 -12.13 6.54 14.39
C TYR A 35 -11.98 5.02 14.31
N ASN A 36 -10.80 4.51 14.65
CA ASN A 36 -10.48 3.07 14.61
C ASN A 36 -10.77 2.45 13.24
N LEU A 37 -10.32 3.11 12.19
CA LEU A 37 -10.50 2.67 10.81
C LEU A 37 -9.20 2.11 10.25
N PRO A 38 -9.19 0.88 9.72
CA PRO A 38 -8.00 0.36 9.06
C PRO A 38 -7.64 1.22 7.85
N MET A 39 -6.37 1.49 7.69
CA MET A 39 -5.91 2.24 6.54
C MET A 39 -4.51 1.80 6.12
N THR A 40 -4.24 1.91 4.85
CA THR A 40 -2.89 1.80 4.29
C THR A 40 -2.79 2.80 3.15
N ALA A 41 -1.74 3.59 3.17
CA ALA A 41 -1.47 4.55 2.11
C ALA A 41 0.00 4.47 1.74
N THR A 42 0.29 4.47 0.45
CA THR A 42 1.65 4.42 -0.08
C THR A 42 1.80 5.44 -1.19
N VAL A 43 2.85 6.23 -1.11
CA VAL A 43 3.21 7.19 -2.16
C VAL A 43 4.55 6.77 -2.74
N ILE A 44 4.60 6.62 -4.05
CA ILE A 44 5.85 6.33 -4.77
C ILE A 44 6.42 7.67 -5.21
N ASP A 45 7.54 8.06 -4.64
CA ASP A 45 8.19 9.34 -4.95
C ASP A 45 9.30 9.21 -5.98
N THR A 46 9.81 8.00 -6.20
CA THR A 46 10.89 7.74 -7.15
C THR A 46 10.67 6.36 -7.77
N GLN A 47 10.76 6.27 -9.07
CA GLN A 47 10.71 5.00 -9.76
C GLN A 47 11.53 5.13 -11.04
N PHE A 48 12.61 4.36 -11.14
CA PHE A 48 13.48 4.39 -12.31
C PHE A 48 14.07 3.02 -12.60
N GLN A 49 14.48 2.84 -13.85
CA GLN A 49 15.12 1.61 -14.29
C GLN A 49 16.63 1.84 -14.41
N ASP A 50 17.42 0.94 -13.84
CA ASP A 50 18.86 1.03 -13.92
C ASP A 50 19.39 0.48 -15.26
N ALA A 51 20.72 0.52 -15.44
CA ALA A 51 21.35 0.08 -16.69
C ALA A 51 21.15 -1.41 -16.97
N ASP A 52 20.91 -2.22 -15.94
CA ASP A 52 20.68 -3.65 -16.07
C ASP A 52 19.20 -4.00 -16.22
N GLY A 53 18.33 -3.00 -16.30
CA GLY A 53 16.91 -3.20 -16.46
C GLY A 53 16.14 -3.40 -15.14
N GLY A 54 16.83 -3.35 -14.02
CA GLY A 54 16.20 -3.46 -12.71
C GLY A 54 15.47 -2.19 -12.32
N TRP A 55 14.28 -2.34 -11.70
CA TRP A 55 13.50 -1.20 -11.24
C TRP A 55 13.82 -0.85 -9.79
N HIS A 56 13.99 0.43 -9.54
CA HIS A 56 14.22 0.99 -8.21
C HIS A 56 13.05 1.87 -7.84
N THR A 57 12.49 1.64 -6.68
CA THR A 57 11.30 2.35 -6.23
C THR A 57 11.52 2.88 -4.82
N GLY A 58 11.37 4.18 -4.68
CA GLY A 58 11.34 4.83 -3.37
C GLY A 58 9.90 5.11 -2.99
N MET A 59 9.51 4.80 -1.76
CA MET A 59 8.14 5.01 -1.34
C MET A 59 8.06 5.44 0.12
N SER A 60 7.01 6.16 0.43
CA SER A 60 6.62 6.51 1.79
C SER A 60 5.28 5.89 2.05
N SER A 61 5.11 5.25 3.19
CA SER A 61 3.86 4.60 3.53
C SER A 61 3.47 4.82 4.97
N SER A 62 2.17 4.70 5.22
CA SER A 62 1.61 4.76 6.56
C SER A 62 0.48 3.74 6.64
N ARG A 63 0.36 3.07 7.77
CA ARG A 63 -0.69 2.10 7.96
C ARG A 63 -1.17 2.09 9.40
N TYR A 64 -2.45 1.79 9.55
CA TYR A 64 -3.07 1.53 10.84
C TYR A 64 -3.94 0.30 10.72
N ALA A 65 -3.59 -0.76 11.41
CA ALA A 65 -4.33 -2.03 11.37
C ALA A 65 -5.30 -2.06 12.56
N ALA A 66 -6.51 -1.61 12.35
CA ALA A 66 -7.56 -1.64 13.37
C ALA A 66 -8.19 -3.03 13.39
N GLY A 67 -7.59 -3.95 14.12
CA GLY A 67 -8.04 -5.34 14.17
C GLY A 67 -7.39 -6.19 13.08
N ASP A 68 -7.90 -7.38 12.88
CA ASP A 68 -7.31 -8.40 12.02
C ASP A 68 -7.88 -8.37 10.59
N CYS A 69 -7.87 -7.19 9.97
CA CYS A 69 -8.33 -7.08 8.60
C CYS A 69 -7.27 -7.61 7.63
N ILE A 70 -7.58 -8.71 6.95
CA ILE A 70 -6.64 -9.35 6.03
C ILE A 70 -6.28 -8.42 4.86
N THR A 71 -7.20 -7.56 4.45
CA THR A 71 -6.92 -6.59 3.38
C THR A 71 -5.81 -5.62 3.80
N THR A 72 -5.83 -5.19 5.07
CA THR A 72 -4.77 -4.33 5.61
C THR A 72 -3.44 -5.06 5.62
N VAL A 73 -3.45 -6.34 5.98
CA VAL A 73 -2.22 -7.16 5.98
C VAL A 73 -1.66 -7.29 4.56
N ILE A 74 -2.53 -7.53 3.58
CA ILE A 74 -2.12 -7.62 2.17
C ILE A 74 -1.47 -6.31 1.72
N GLN A 75 -2.10 -5.20 2.01
CA GLN A 75 -1.55 -3.89 1.62
C GLN A 75 -0.25 -3.58 2.35
N ALA A 76 -0.13 -4.00 3.60
CA ALA A 76 1.13 -3.86 4.33
C ALA A 76 2.24 -4.68 3.67
N CYS A 77 1.94 -5.90 3.22
CA CYS A 77 2.90 -6.72 2.47
C CYS A 77 3.34 -6.03 1.18
N VAL A 78 2.39 -5.45 0.43
CA VAL A 78 2.70 -4.71 -0.79
C VAL A 78 3.62 -3.54 -0.48
N SER A 79 3.33 -2.78 0.56
CA SER A 79 4.14 -1.62 0.96
C SER A 79 5.58 -1.99 1.33
N GLU A 80 5.79 -3.18 1.85
CA GLU A 80 7.11 -3.68 2.24
C GLU A 80 7.79 -4.50 1.14
N GLY A 81 7.19 -4.58 -0.04
CA GLY A 81 7.75 -5.33 -1.16
C GLY A 81 7.57 -6.83 -1.08
N LEU A 82 6.74 -7.30 -0.17
CA LEU A 82 6.44 -8.73 -0.01
C LEU A 82 5.32 -9.14 -0.95
N TYR A 83 5.57 -9.01 -2.24
CA TYR A 83 4.52 -9.17 -3.27
C TYR A 83 3.99 -10.60 -3.38
N THR A 84 4.86 -11.60 -3.24
CA THR A 84 4.44 -13.00 -3.30
C THR A 84 3.47 -13.32 -2.16
N GLN A 85 3.78 -12.88 -0.96
CA GLN A 85 2.93 -13.06 0.20
C GLN A 85 1.59 -12.34 0.01
N ALA A 86 1.62 -11.12 -0.51
CA ALA A 86 0.40 -10.37 -0.79
C ALA A 86 -0.48 -11.09 -1.82
N MET A 87 0.12 -11.62 -2.87
CA MET A 87 -0.61 -12.37 -3.90
C MET A 87 -1.22 -13.65 -3.35
N GLN A 88 -0.51 -14.37 -2.50
CA GLN A 88 -1.02 -15.58 -1.86
C GLN A 88 -2.24 -15.27 -0.98
N LEU A 89 -2.16 -14.23 -0.16
CA LEU A 89 -3.27 -13.81 0.69
C LEU A 89 -4.46 -13.36 -0.13
N LEU A 90 -4.22 -12.62 -1.21
CA LEU A 90 -5.28 -12.19 -2.11
C LEU A 90 -5.98 -13.37 -2.76
N ALA A 91 -5.22 -14.37 -3.20
CA ALA A 91 -5.79 -15.59 -3.78
C ALA A 91 -6.66 -16.33 -2.78
N GLU A 92 -6.27 -16.38 -1.51
CA GLU A 92 -7.08 -17.00 -0.45
C GLU A 92 -8.41 -16.28 -0.28
N ILE A 93 -8.42 -14.95 -0.33
CA ILE A 93 -9.67 -14.17 -0.25
C ILE A 93 -10.59 -14.50 -1.43
N VAL A 94 -10.05 -14.54 -2.64
CA VAL A 94 -10.84 -14.84 -3.84
C VAL A 94 -11.46 -16.23 -3.74
N VAL A 95 -10.69 -17.23 -3.32
CA VAL A 95 -11.19 -18.59 -3.13
C VAL A 95 -12.30 -18.61 -2.08
N GLN A 96 -12.11 -17.92 -0.96
CA GLN A 96 -13.10 -17.88 0.11
C GLN A 96 -14.40 -17.20 -0.35
N GLU A 97 -14.32 -16.12 -1.12
CA GLU A 97 -15.50 -15.47 -1.67
C GLU A 97 -16.29 -16.39 -2.61
N VAL A 98 -15.60 -17.19 -3.41
CA VAL A 98 -16.25 -18.15 -4.30
C VAL A 98 -16.97 -19.24 -3.49
N LEU A 99 -16.32 -19.74 -2.42
CA LEU A 99 -16.91 -20.75 -1.56
C LEU A 99 -18.11 -20.23 -0.78
N ASP A 100 -18.10 -18.96 -0.42
CA ASP A 100 -19.17 -18.31 0.34
C ASP A 100 -20.26 -17.72 -0.56
N ASP A 101 -20.25 -18.05 -1.85
CA ASP A 101 -21.22 -17.51 -2.79
C ASP A 101 -22.63 -17.88 -2.36
N GLY A 102 -23.47 -16.85 -2.17
CA GLY A 102 -24.82 -17.01 -1.67
C GLY A 102 -24.94 -17.01 -0.16
N ALA A 103 -23.85 -17.02 0.59
CA ALA A 103 -23.84 -16.90 2.03
C ALA A 103 -23.58 -15.45 2.45
N GLU A 104 -23.89 -15.14 3.69
CA GLU A 104 -23.55 -13.83 4.24
C GLU A 104 -22.03 -13.70 4.34
N LYS A 105 -21.45 -12.72 3.66
CA LYS A 105 -20.00 -12.53 3.63
C LYS A 105 -19.52 -11.88 4.92
N PRO A 106 -18.38 -12.33 5.46
CA PRO A 106 -17.77 -11.63 6.58
C PRO A 106 -17.33 -10.23 6.15
N VAL A 107 -17.54 -9.27 7.02
CA VAL A 107 -17.13 -7.89 6.80
C VAL A 107 -15.77 -7.68 7.45
N CYS A 108 -14.84 -7.15 6.68
CA CYS A 108 -13.51 -6.84 7.18
C CYS A 108 -13.51 -5.42 7.77
N HIS A 109 -13.40 -5.34 9.05
CA HIS A 109 -13.39 -4.07 9.79
C HIS A 109 -12.03 -3.79 10.40
#